data_7a3624328f11806a4afc8cf9f612643a
#
_entry.id   7a3624328f11806a4afc8cf9f612643a
#
_cell.length_a   1.000
_cell.length_b   1.000
_cell.length_c   1.000
_cell.angle_alpha   90.00
_cell.angle_beta   90.00
_cell.angle_gamma   90.00
#
_symmetry.space_group_name_H-M   'P 1'
#
loop_
_entity.id
_entity.type
_entity.pdbx_description
1 polymer ?
#
loop_
_entity_poly.entity_id
_entity_poly.type
_entity_poly.pdbx_seq_one_letter_code
_entity_poly.pdbx_strand_id
1 'polypeptide(L)'
;MTLGPFATAARQQNKSARTRARLMDAAVEVLARDGFEGASVNEIVRVADVANGTFYVHFRDKEAITVAVSARIVSDLTDQIDQAMTDLDDAIERFSFATRQFIEFAHGLPQWGWMILRCAPALRDAYQPMETHLFSDLVRGRRQGQIPQDIDAFLVDTIFAMVTAALAARLRGAAGPEAGSRVSELVLTMLKVPPERAQEVAWRPVELREIHLPVLPKVRAQRPVAPLAADAD
;
A
#
# COMPACT_ATOMS: atom_id res chain seq x y z
N MET A 1 -6.48 -24.19 16.19
CA MET A 1 -6.28 -22.78 15.81
C MET A 1 -5.51 -22.78 14.49
N THR A 2 -6.11 -22.29 13.43
CA THR A 2 -5.43 -22.16 12.12
C THR A 2 -4.41 -21.04 12.24
N LEU A 3 -3.16 -21.28 11.82
CA LEU A 3 -2.13 -20.26 11.81
C LEU A 3 -2.47 -19.19 10.76
N GLY A 4 -2.34 -17.93 11.11
CA GLY A 4 -2.45 -16.82 10.16
C GLY A 4 -1.25 -16.78 9.19
N PRO A 5 -1.32 -15.94 8.15
CA PRO A 5 -0.32 -15.91 7.08
C PRO A 5 1.08 -15.55 7.57
N PHE A 6 1.24 -14.62 8.50
CA PHE A 6 2.55 -14.28 9.07
C PHE A 6 3.12 -15.45 9.88
N ALA A 7 2.31 -16.07 10.74
CA ALA A 7 2.75 -17.21 11.54
C ALA A 7 3.07 -18.43 10.66
N THR A 8 2.37 -18.61 9.55
CA THR A 8 2.66 -19.64 8.56
C THR A 8 4.02 -19.42 7.90
N ALA A 9 4.31 -18.17 7.46
CA ALA A 9 5.59 -17.82 6.88
C ALA A 9 6.77 -17.95 7.89
N ALA A 10 6.50 -17.73 9.17
CA ALA A 10 7.50 -17.80 10.24
C ALA A 10 7.71 -19.22 10.83
N ARG A 11 7.08 -20.26 10.29
CA ARG A 11 7.11 -21.63 10.88
C ARG A 11 8.50 -22.20 11.11
N GLN A 12 9.44 -21.92 10.20
CA GLN A 12 10.82 -22.40 10.25
C GLN A 12 11.78 -21.43 10.99
N GLN A 13 11.26 -20.32 11.47
CA GLN A 13 12.05 -19.32 12.18
C GLN A 13 12.12 -19.61 13.69
N ASN A 14 12.96 -18.86 14.39
CA ASN A 14 13.11 -18.99 15.84
C ASN A 14 11.81 -18.61 16.61
N LYS A 15 11.74 -18.95 17.89
CA LYS A 15 10.56 -18.73 18.75
C LYS A 15 10.13 -17.26 18.79
N SER A 16 11.09 -16.35 18.84
CA SER A 16 10.84 -14.90 18.89
C SER A 16 10.12 -14.41 17.62
N ALA A 17 10.65 -14.78 16.45
CA ALA A 17 10.05 -14.43 15.15
C ALA A 17 8.63 -15.01 14.99
N ARG A 18 8.41 -16.24 15.46
CA ARG A 18 7.07 -16.84 15.44
C ARG A 18 6.08 -16.09 16.33
N THR A 19 6.53 -15.63 17.50
CA THR A 19 5.68 -14.84 18.40
C THR A 19 5.36 -13.48 17.79
N ARG A 20 6.36 -12.82 17.20
CA ARG A 20 6.16 -11.56 16.48
C ARG A 20 5.14 -11.72 15.33
N ALA A 21 5.25 -12.77 14.56
CA ALA A 21 4.32 -13.08 13.47
C ALA A 21 2.88 -13.34 13.97
N ARG A 22 2.71 -14.07 15.07
CA ARG A 22 1.39 -14.26 15.71
C ARG A 22 0.76 -12.95 16.18
N LEU A 23 1.55 -12.04 16.74
CA LEU A 23 1.10 -10.70 17.10
C LEU A 23 0.65 -9.91 15.88
N MET A 24 1.38 -9.99 14.76
CA MET A 24 0.99 -9.33 13.51
C MET A 24 -0.29 -9.91 12.91
N ASP A 25 -0.48 -11.24 12.92
CA ASP A 25 -1.74 -11.88 12.48
C ASP A 25 -2.93 -11.39 13.33
N ALA A 26 -2.75 -11.35 14.66
CA ALA A 26 -3.77 -10.84 15.57
C ALA A 26 -4.07 -9.35 15.34
N ALA A 27 -3.04 -8.55 15.08
CA ALA A 27 -3.21 -7.14 14.78
C ALA A 27 -4.01 -6.93 13.49
N VAL A 28 -3.76 -7.72 12.43
CA VAL A 28 -4.58 -7.69 11.20
C VAL A 28 -6.05 -7.94 11.52
N GLU A 29 -6.35 -8.97 12.32
CA GLU A 29 -7.72 -9.32 12.69
C GLU A 29 -8.40 -8.19 13.47
N VAL A 30 -7.73 -7.67 14.50
CA VAL A 30 -8.27 -6.60 15.35
C VAL A 30 -8.45 -5.29 14.56
N LEU A 31 -7.45 -4.91 13.77
CA LEU A 31 -7.51 -3.71 12.93
C LEU A 31 -8.59 -3.82 11.85
N ALA A 32 -8.80 -5.01 11.27
CA ALA A 32 -9.85 -5.24 10.29
C ALA A 32 -11.25 -5.17 10.90
N ARG A 33 -11.41 -5.57 12.16
CA ARG A 33 -12.69 -5.56 12.86
C ARG A 33 -13.03 -4.19 13.44
N ASP A 34 -12.08 -3.57 14.13
CA ASP A 34 -12.30 -2.42 15.00
C ASP A 34 -11.76 -1.10 14.43
N GLY A 35 -11.00 -1.17 13.33
CA GLY A 35 -10.24 -0.03 12.81
C GLY A 35 -9.06 0.34 13.70
N PHE A 36 -8.29 1.36 13.28
CA PHE A 36 -7.14 1.80 14.07
C PHE A 36 -7.55 2.39 15.41
N GLU A 37 -8.58 3.22 15.46
CA GLU A 37 -8.99 3.91 16.69
C GLU A 37 -9.58 2.94 17.71
N GLY A 38 -10.38 1.97 17.27
CA GLY A 38 -10.99 0.96 18.16
C GLY A 38 -10.02 -0.15 18.60
N ALA A 39 -8.93 -0.36 17.86
CA ALA A 39 -7.95 -1.39 18.19
C ALA A 39 -7.16 -1.03 19.47
N SER A 40 -6.84 -2.03 20.28
CA SER A 40 -6.01 -1.87 21.47
C SER A 40 -4.96 -2.98 21.58
N VAL A 41 -3.85 -2.67 22.28
CA VAL A 41 -2.80 -3.66 22.57
C VAL A 41 -3.38 -4.85 23.35
N ASN A 42 -4.27 -4.58 24.32
CA ASN A 42 -4.90 -5.63 25.13
C ASN A 42 -5.71 -6.61 24.26
N GLU A 43 -6.41 -6.10 23.27
CA GLU A 43 -7.19 -6.95 22.36
C GLU A 43 -6.27 -7.75 21.41
N ILE A 44 -5.20 -7.13 20.91
CA ILE A 44 -4.21 -7.81 20.08
C ILE A 44 -3.55 -8.98 20.82
N VAL A 45 -3.11 -8.77 22.07
CA VAL A 45 -2.47 -9.85 22.86
C VAL A 45 -3.47 -10.94 23.23
N ARG A 46 -4.73 -10.59 23.47
CA ARG A 46 -5.81 -11.55 23.73
C ARG A 46 -6.04 -12.45 22.51
N VAL A 47 -6.13 -11.87 21.31
CA VAL A 47 -6.31 -12.61 20.06
C VAL A 47 -5.06 -13.44 19.72
N ALA A 48 -3.86 -12.88 19.95
CA ALA A 48 -2.60 -13.59 19.75
C ALA A 48 -2.35 -14.70 20.79
N ASP A 49 -3.14 -14.78 21.85
CA ASP A 49 -2.94 -15.70 22.99
C ASP A 49 -1.50 -15.63 23.52
N VAL A 50 -1.08 -14.43 23.92
CA VAL A 50 0.22 -14.15 24.55
C VAL A 50 0.04 -13.23 25.75
N ALA A 51 1.01 -13.25 26.68
CA ALA A 51 1.03 -12.31 27.79
C ALA A 51 1.30 -10.87 27.31
N ASN A 52 0.68 -9.89 27.99
CA ASN A 52 0.84 -8.46 27.62
C ASN A 52 2.31 -8.02 27.57
N GLY A 53 3.15 -8.47 28.51
CA GLY A 53 4.59 -8.20 28.51
C GLY A 53 5.30 -8.71 27.24
N THR A 54 4.79 -9.78 26.62
CA THR A 54 5.34 -10.35 25.38
C THR A 54 5.17 -9.40 24.20
N PHE A 55 4.08 -8.62 24.16
CA PHE A 55 3.88 -7.60 23.14
C PHE A 55 5.02 -6.58 23.16
N TYR A 56 5.34 -6.04 24.35
CA TYR A 56 6.35 -5.00 24.50
C TYR A 56 7.80 -5.48 24.24
N VAL A 57 8.03 -6.79 24.19
CA VAL A 57 9.30 -7.34 23.69
C VAL A 57 9.46 -7.15 22.18
N HIS A 58 8.34 -7.10 21.44
CA HIS A 58 8.34 -7.06 19.97
C HIS A 58 7.95 -5.70 19.39
N PHE A 59 7.07 -4.98 20.06
CA PHE A 59 6.52 -3.69 19.60
C PHE A 59 6.38 -2.73 20.79
N ARG A 60 6.84 -1.51 20.63
CA ARG A 60 6.79 -0.51 21.70
C ARG A 60 5.36 -0.03 21.99
N ASP A 61 4.49 -0.01 20.98
CA ASP A 61 3.14 0.54 21.03
C ASP A 61 2.26 0.01 19.87
N LYS A 62 0.99 0.43 19.86
CA LYS A 62 0.02 0.11 18.80
C LYS A 62 0.46 0.64 17.42
N GLU A 63 1.03 1.83 17.39
CA GLU A 63 1.56 2.41 16.17
C GLU A 63 2.64 1.53 15.55
N ALA A 64 3.59 1.07 16.32
CA ALA A 64 4.70 0.25 15.84
C ALA A 64 4.24 -1.06 15.17
N ILE A 65 3.27 -1.76 15.76
CA ILE A 65 2.73 -2.97 15.13
C ILE A 65 1.88 -2.64 13.91
N THR A 66 1.13 -1.53 13.92
CA THR A 66 0.33 -1.07 12.78
C THR A 66 1.23 -0.73 11.59
N VAL A 67 2.33 -0.02 11.82
CA VAL A 67 3.34 0.26 10.79
C VAL A 67 3.92 -1.04 10.24
N ALA A 68 4.28 -1.99 11.08
CA ALA A 68 4.83 -3.27 10.64
C ALA A 68 3.83 -4.09 9.80
N VAL A 69 2.56 -4.09 10.17
CA VAL A 69 1.49 -4.73 9.39
C VAL A 69 1.29 -4.02 8.05
N SER A 70 1.20 -2.68 8.08
CA SER A 70 1.02 -1.87 6.86
C SER A 70 2.20 -2.04 5.91
N ALA A 71 3.44 -2.04 6.42
CA ALA A 71 4.64 -2.29 5.62
C ALA A 71 4.55 -3.63 4.90
N ARG A 72 4.15 -4.68 5.60
CA ARG A 72 4.02 -5.99 4.97
C ARG A 72 2.92 -6.04 3.92
N ILE A 73 1.75 -5.44 4.19
CA ILE A 73 0.64 -5.38 3.23
C ILE A 73 1.11 -4.72 1.94
N VAL A 74 1.82 -3.60 2.04
CA VAL A 74 2.26 -2.88 0.86
C VAL A 74 3.39 -3.61 0.15
N SER A 75 4.33 -4.24 0.88
CA SER A 75 5.35 -5.10 0.27
C SER A 75 4.69 -6.19 -0.58
N ASP A 76 3.77 -6.95 0.00
CA ASP A 76 3.07 -8.02 -0.72
C ASP A 76 2.25 -7.47 -1.92
N LEU A 77 1.65 -6.28 -1.77
CA LEU A 77 0.92 -5.61 -2.83
C LEU A 77 1.83 -5.21 -3.99
N THR A 78 2.94 -4.53 -3.69
CA THR A 78 3.87 -4.07 -4.74
C THR A 78 4.57 -5.23 -5.43
N ASP A 79 4.89 -6.31 -4.72
CA ASP A 79 5.44 -7.52 -5.31
C ASP A 79 4.45 -8.17 -6.30
N GLN A 80 3.16 -8.24 -5.95
CA GLN A 80 2.14 -8.76 -6.86
C GLN A 80 1.87 -7.83 -8.05
N ILE A 81 1.92 -6.52 -7.85
CA ILE A 81 1.84 -5.55 -8.96
C ILE A 81 3.03 -5.75 -9.91
N ASP A 82 4.25 -5.87 -9.39
CA ASP A 82 5.45 -6.10 -10.21
C ASP A 82 5.35 -7.41 -10.99
N GLN A 83 4.91 -8.49 -10.35
CA GLN A 83 4.66 -9.76 -11.03
C GLN A 83 3.61 -9.65 -12.14
N ALA A 84 2.55 -8.84 -11.94
CA ALA A 84 1.53 -8.60 -12.95
C ALA A 84 2.04 -7.81 -14.17
N MET A 85 3.22 -7.19 -14.06
CA MET A 85 3.87 -6.38 -15.10
C MET A 85 5.05 -7.10 -15.77
N THR A 86 5.21 -8.41 -15.58
CA THR A 86 6.36 -9.16 -16.11
C THR A 86 6.48 -9.04 -17.62
N ASP A 87 5.35 -8.91 -18.34
CA ASP A 87 5.30 -8.78 -19.80
C ASP A 87 5.40 -7.32 -20.29
N LEU A 88 5.52 -6.34 -19.37
CA LEU A 88 5.64 -4.93 -19.71
C LEU A 88 7.11 -4.49 -19.64
N ASP A 89 7.70 -4.19 -20.78
CA ASP A 89 9.08 -3.69 -20.87
C ASP A 89 9.19 -2.16 -20.80
N ASP A 90 8.16 -1.44 -21.25
CA ASP A 90 8.11 0.03 -21.26
C ASP A 90 7.94 0.58 -19.82
N ALA A 91 8.94 1.33 -19.37
CA ALA A 91 9.00 1.79 -17.98
C ALA A 91 7.88 2.76 -17.60
N ILE A 92 7.45 3.63 -18.52
CA ILE A 92 6.37 4.58 -18.25
C ILE A 92 4.99 3.90 -18.27
N GLU A 93 4.82 2.82 -19.05
CA GLU A 93 3.62 1.98 -18.98
C GLU A 93 3.55 1.21 -17.65
N ARG A 94 4.67 0.65 -17.19
CA ARG A 94 4.79 0.01 -15.86
C ARG A 94 4.42 0.96 -14.75
N PHE A 95 4.99 2.18 -14.76
CA PHE A 95 4.67 3.21 -13.75
C PHE A 95 3.17 3.53 -13.72
N SER A 96 2.57 3.76 -14.89
CA SER A 96 1.13 4.07 -14.97
C SER A 96 0.26 2.91 -14.48
N PHE A 97 0.57 1.68 -14.90
CA PHE A 97 -0.13 0.49 -14.46
C PHE A 97 -0.05 0.32 -12.94
N ALA A 98 1.17 0.36 -12.37
CA ALA A 98 1.41 0.18 -10.95
C ALA A 98 0.66 1.22 -10.10
N THR A 99 0.71 2.49 -10.51
CA THR A 99 0.03 3.58 -9.82
C THR A 99 -1.50 3.38 -9.81
N ARG A 100 -2.08 3.03 -10.93
CA ARG A 100 -3.52 2.79 -11.08
C ARG A 100 -3.96 1.57 -10.28
N GLN A 101 -3.21 0.47 -10.38
CA GLN A 101 -3.46 -0.77 -9.65
C GLN A 101 -3.39 -0.55 -8.13
N PHE A 102 -2.38 0.19 -7.65
CA PHE A 102 -2.22 0.49 -6.23
C PHE A 102 -3.40 1.32 -5.68
N ILE A 103 -3.79 2.38 -6.39
CA ILE A 103 -4.88 3.27 -5.94
C ILE A 103 -6.22 2.52 -5.91
N GLU A 104 -6.55 1.77 -6.94
CA GLU A 104 -7.83 1.05 -7.00
C GLU A 104 -7.87 -0.13 -6.02
N PHE A 105 -6.76 -0.84 -5.81
CA PHE A 105 -6.68 -1.85 -4.76
C PHE A 105 -6.94 -1.25 -3.38
N ALA A 106 -6.23 -0.17 -3.04
CA ALA A 106 -6.38 0.48 -1.73
C ALA A 106 -7.76 1.12 -1.55
N HIS A 107 -8.38 1.64 -2.63
CA HIS A 107 -9.75 2.13 -2.61
C HIS A 107 -10.77 1.00 -2.42
N GLY A 108 -10.55 -0.16 -3.03
CA GLY A 108 -11.40 -1.34 -2.88
C GLY A 108 -11.42 -1.90 -1.44
N LEU A 109 -10.42 -1.54 -0.63
CA LEU A 109 -10.28 -1.91 0.77
C LEU A 109 -10.06 -0.65 1.64
N PRO A 110 -11.08 0.22 1.80
CA PRO A 110 -10.90 1.58 2.33
C PRO A 110 -10.22 1.62 3.71
N GLN A 111 -10.51 0.66 4.57
CA GLN A 111 -9.92 0.57 5.90
C GLN A 111 -8.38 0.42 5.82
N TRP A 112 -7.90 -0.40 4.89
CA TRP A 112 -6.48 -0.58 4.66
C TRP A 112 -5.86 0.60 3.90
N GLY A 113 -6.59 1.19 2.96
CA GLY A 113 -6.19 2.41 2.28
C GLY A 113 -5.94 3.57 3.27
N TRP A 114 -6.85 3.80 4.20
CA TRP A 114 -6.69 4.80 5.25
C TRP A 114 -5.53 4.47 6.20
N MET A 115 -5.32 3.19 6.50
CA MET A 115 -4.21 2.76 7.34
C MET A 115 -2.86 3.00 6.66
N ILE A 116 -2.74 2.69 5.37
CA ILE A 116 -1.56 2.99 4.56
C ILE A 116 -1.27 4.49 4.62
N LEU A 117 -2.28 5.35 4.38
CA LEU A 117 -2.11 6.81 4.43
C LEU A 117 -1.69 7.30 5.82
N ARG A 118 -2.28 6.75 6.89
CA ARG A 118 -1.92 7.09 8.26
C ARG A 118 -0.45 6.74 8.56
N CYS A 119 -0.02 5.59 8.11
CA CYS A 119 1.35 5.10 8.33
C CYS A 119 2.37 5.65 7.34
N ALA A 120 1.95 6.36 6.28
CA ALA A 120 2.82 6.77 5.19
C ALA A 120 4.12 7.47 5.62
N PRO A 121 4.15 8.41 6.60
CA PRO A 121 5.40 9.01 7.06
C PRO A 121 6.37 7.99 7.69
N ALA A 122 5.86 7.07 8.52
CA ALA A 122 6.66 6.04 9.16
C ALA A 122 7.02 4.90 8.21
N LEU A 123 6.16 4.64 7.24
CA LEU A 123 6.40 3.66 6.19
C LEU A 123 7.54 4.10 5.28
N ARG A 124 7.69 5.38 5.02
CA ARG A 124 8.76 5.93 4.20
C ARG A 124 10.14 5.50 4.69
N ASP A 125 10.35 5.46 6.01
CA ASP A 125 11.60 4.99 6.61
C ASP A 125 11.73 3.45 6.59
N ALA A 126 10.59 2.74 6.50
CA ALA A 126 10.51 1.26 6.50
C ALA A 126 10.32 0.66 5.09
N TYR A 127 10.13 1.49 4.09
CA TYR A 127 9.60 1.12 2.78
C TYR A 127 10.65 0.83 1.73
N GLN A 128 11.45 -0.18 1.96
CA GLN A 128 12.39 -0.66 0.94
C GLN A 128 11.68 -1.22 -0.34
N PRO A 129 10.59 -2.00 -0.25
CA PRO A 129 10.02 -2.64 -1.45
C PRO A 129 9.41 -1.64 -2.45
N MET A 130 8.60 -0.67 -1.99
CA MET A 130 7.97 0.28 -2.89
C MET A 130 8.98 1.25 -3.50
N GLU A 131 9.93 1.74 -2.70
CA GLU A 131 11.04 2.53 -3.22
C GLU A 131 11.86 1.72 -4.23
N THR A 132 12.09 0.44 -3.97
CA THR A 132 12.84 -0.43 -4.88
C THR A 132 12.13 -0.60 -6.21
N HIS A 133 10.84 -0.93 -6.24
CA HIS A 133 10.08 -1.10 -7.49
C HIS A 133 9.94 0.21 -8.23
N LEU A 134 9.47 1.27 -7.56
CA LEU A 134 9.36 2.60 -8.16
C LEU A 134 10.71 3.10 -8.68
N PHE A 135 11.75 3.05 -7.85
CA PHE A 135 13.08 3.48 -8.22
C PHE A 135 13.63 2.67 -9.41
N SER A 136 13.45 1.35 -9.40
CA SER A 136 13.86 0.47 -10.51
C SER A 136 13.19 0.84 -11.82
N ASP A 137 11.88 1.10 -11.81
CA ASP A 137 11.13 1.49 -13.01
C ASP A 137 11.56 2.88 -13.51
N LEU A 138 11.80 3.85 -12.60
CA LEU A 138 12.33 5.16 -12.98
C LEU A 138 13.74 5.06 -13.60
N VAL A 139 14.64 4.26 -13.01
CA VAL A 139 15.97 4.01 -13.54
C VAL A 139 15.90 3.28 -14.89
N ARG A 140 14.97 2.34 -15.05
CA ARG A 140 14.68 1.69 -16.33
C ARG A 140 14.26 2.72 -17.37
N GLY A 141 13.33 3.62 -17.05
CA GLY A 141 12.86 4.67 -17.95
C GLY A 141 13.98 5.63 -18.38
N ARG A 142 14.89 5.95 -17.47
CA ARG A 142 16.10 6.71 -17.81
C ARG A 142 17.01 5.95 -18.78
N ARG A 143 17.25 4.67 -18.55
CA ARG A 143 18.06 3.81 -19.45
C ARG A 143 17.43 3.66 -20.83
N GLN A 144 16.10 3.63 -20.90
CA GLN A 144 15.32 3.58 -22.14
C GLN A 144 15.25 4.93 -22.86
N GLY A 145 15.82 6.00 -22.28
CA GLY A 145 15.75 7.36 -22.84
C GLY A 145 14.38 8.03 -22.72
N GLN A 146 13.45 7.45 -21.96
CA GLN A 146 12.09 7.97 -21.77
C GLN A 146 12.03 9.06 -20.69
N ILE A 147 12.93 9.01 -19.70
CA ILE A 147 13.03 9.97 -18.60
C ILE A 147 14.39 10.66 -18.68
N PRO A 148 14.43 11.95 -19.05
CA PRO A 148 15.71 12.65 -19.31
C PRO A 148 16.42 13.12 -18.03
N GLN A 149 15.72 13.20 -16.89
CA GLN A 149 16.26 13.74 -15.64
C GLN A 149 16.91 12.67 -14.75
N ASP A 150 17.74 13.14 -13.82
CA ASP A 150 18.33 12.27 -12.80
C ASP A 150 17.27 11.80 -11.80
N ILE A 151 17.44 10.57 -11.35
CA ILE A 151 16.55 9.95 -10.36
C ILE A 151 17.24 10.00 -9.01
N ASP A 152 16.70 10.81 -8.12
CA ASP A 152 17.18 10.97 -6.75
C ASP A 152 16.06 10.73 -5.72
N ALA A 153 16.42 10.73 -4.44
CA ALA A 153 15.49 10.49 -3.36
C ALA A 153 14.37 11.55 -3.29
N PHE A 154 14.68 12.81 -3.59
CA PHE A 154 13.68 13.89 -3.59
C PHE A 154 12.60 13.63 -4.66
N LEU A 155 13.00 13.21 -5.84
CA LEU A 155 12.06 12.89 -6.92
C LEU A 155 11.17 11.70 -6.53
N VAL A 156 11.74 10.63 -5.99
CA VAL A 156 11.00 9.44 -5.52
C VAL A 156 10.00 9.83 -4.43
N ASP A 157 10.44 10.62 -3.45
CA ASP A 157 9.60 11.13 -2.37
C ASP A 157 8.45 12.01 -2.89
N THR A 158 8.72 12.83 -3.87
CA THR A 158 7.71 13.70 -4.50
C THR A 158 6.64 12.86 -5.21
N ILE A 159 7.08 11.85 -5.98
CA ILE A 159 6.15 10.91 -6.64
C ILE A 159 5.29 10.18 -5.61
N PHE A 160 5.92 9.67 -4.55
CA PHE A 160 5.19 9.01 -3.46
C PHE A 160 4.13 9.92 -2.84
N ALA A 161 4.47 11.19 -2.58
CA ALA A 161 3.52 12.16 -2.03
C ALA A 161 2.36 12.42 -3.00
N MET A 162 2.60 12.50 -4.30
CA MET A 162 1.54 12.68 -5.31
C MET A 162 0.60 11.47 -5.37
N VAL A 163 1.14 10.25 -5.37
CA VAL A 163 0.35 9.01 -5.40
C VAL A 163 -0.50 8.87 -4.13
N THR A 164 0.08 9.14 -2.95
CA THR A 164 -0.67 9.09 -1.68
C THR A 164 -1.74 10.18 -1.58
N ALA A 165 -1.48 11.37 -2.12
CA ALA A 165 -2.49 12.44 -2.22
C ALA A 165 -3.66 12.04 -3.13
N ALA A 166 -3.38 11.39 -4.27
CA ALA A 166 -4.41 10.88 -5.18
C ALA A 166 -5.24 9.76 -4.52
N LEU A 167 -4.58 8.83 -3.81
CA LEU A 167 -5.28 7.81 -3.03
C LEU A 167 -6.18 8.44 -1.96
N ALA A 168 -5.69 9.43 -1.24
CA ALA A 168 -6.49 10.14 -0.23
C ALA A 168 -7.71 10.84 -0.85
N ALA A 169 -7.55 11.48 -2.01
CA ALA A 169 -8.66 12.09 -2.74
C ALA A 169 -9.69 11.04 -3.19
N ARG A 170 -9.23 9.89 -3.69
CA ARG A 170 -10.06 8.77 -4.10
C ARG A 170 -10.87 8.20 -2.93
N LEU A 171 -10.24 7.99 -1.77
CA LEU A 171 -10.87 7.47 -0.56
C LEU A 171 -11.90 8.44 0.04
N ARG A 172 -11.69 9.75 -0.08
CA ARG A 172 -12.66 10.77 0.35
C ARG A 172 -13.80 11.00 -0.64
N GLY A 173 -13.78 10.34 -1.81
CA GLY A 173 -14.75 10.61 -2.88
C GLY A 173 -14.55 11.96 -3.58
N ALA A 174 -13.42 12.64 -3.36
CA ALA A 174 -13.07 13.90 -4.03
C ALA A 174 -12.49 13.67 -5.45
N ALA A 175 -12.14 12.43 -5.78
CA ALA A 175 -11.74 12.00 -7.12
C ALA A 175 -12.42 10.68 -7.47
N GLY A 176 -12.76 10.51 -8.75
CA GLY A 176 -13.40 9.31 -9.29
C GLY A 176 -12.40 8.20 -9.65
N PRO A 177 -12.84 7.19 -10.42
CA PRO A 177 -11.99 6.07 -10.84
C PRO A 177 -10.76 6.51 -11.66
N GLU A 178 -10.81 7.70 -12.24
CA GLU A 178 -9.72 8.28 -13.02
C GLU A 178 -8.55 8.81 -12.17
N ALA A 179 -8.62 8.78 -10.84
CA ALA A 179 -7.59 9.33 -9.95
C ALA A 179 -6.18 8.79 -10.26
N GLY A 180 -6.08 7.47 -10.51
CA GLY A 180 -4.83 6.83 -10.88
C GLY A 180 -4.28 7.31 -12.23
N SER A 181 -5.13 7.46 -13.24
CA SER A 181 -4.75 7.99 -14.55
C SER A 181 -4.30 9.45 -14.45
N ARG A 182 -5.05 10.28 -13.74
CA ARG A 182 -4.72 11.69 -13.54
C ARG A 182 -3.35 11.88 -12.86
N VAL A 183 -3.09 11.16 -11.77
CA VAL A 183 -1.79 11.28 -11.08
C VAL A 183 -0.66 10.70 -11.93
N SER A 184 -0.90 9.62 -12.69
CA SER A 184 0.10 9.07 -13.61
C SER A 184 0.49 10.09 -14.68
N GLU A 185 -0.47 10.77 -15.31
CA GLU A 185 -0.20 11.81 -16.30
C GLU A 185 0.60 12.99 -15.70
N LEU A 186 0.20 13.45 -14.50
CA LEU A 186 0.91 14.52 -13.82
C LEU A 186 2.37 14.16 -13.51
N VAL A 187 2.61 12.95 -13.00
CA VAL A 187 3.97 12.47 -12.70
C VAL A 187 4.77 12.30 -13.98
N LEU A 188 4.22 11.68 -15.03
CA LEU A 188 4.92 11.50 -16.30
C LEU A 188 5.29 12.85 -16.94
N THR A 189 4.40 13.84 -16.83
CA THR A 189 4.68 15.21 -17.29
C THR A 189 5.81 15.86 -16.46
N MET A 190 5.78 15.71 -15.14
CA MET A 190 6.86 16.16 -14.25
C MET A 190 8.20 15.48 -14.59
N LEU A 191 8.16 14.20 -14.98
CA LEU A 191 9.31 13.44 -15.44
C LEU A 191 9.77 13.83 -16.86
N LYS A 192 9.16 14.84 -17.48
CA LYS A 192 9.46 15.34 -18.83
C LYS A 192 9.24 14.31 -19.93
N VAL A 193 8.36 13.36 -19.71
CA VAL A 193 7.82 12.53 -20.79
C VAL A 193 7.01 13.43 -21.73
N PRO A 194 7.13 13.29 -23.07
CA PRO A 194 6.33 14.10 -24.01
C PRO A 194 4.85 14.06 -23.66
N PRO A 195 4.14 15.22 -23.64
CA PRO A 195 2.77 15.31 -23.14
C PRO A 195 1.80 14.32 -23.79
N GLU A 196 1.90 14.16 -25.12
CA GLU A 196 1.06 13.24 -25.88
C GLU A 196 1.28 11.77 -25.43
N ARG A 197 2.54 11.40 -25.16
CA ARG A 197 2.88 10.05 -24.67
C ARG A 197 2.47 9.87 -23.23
N ALA A 198 2.63 10.88 -22.38
CA ALA A 198 2.17 10.86 -20.98
C ALA A 198 0.65 10.65 -20.91
N GLN A 199 -0.10 11.39 -21.71
CA GLN A 199 -1.56 11.25 -21.81
C GLN A 199 -1.95 9.89 -22.36
N GLU A 200 -1.35 9.45 -23.50
CA GLU A 200 -1.64 8.14 -24.08
C GLU A 200 -1.48 7.01 -23.07
N VAL A 201 -0.33 6.98 -22.37
CA VAL A 201 -0.02 5.91 -21.40
C VAL A 201 -0.91 5.98 -20.16
N ALA A 202 -1.13 7.17 -19.62
CA ALA A 202 -1.92 7.34 -18.40
C ALA A 202 -3.40 6.99 -18.60
N TRP A 203 -3.95 7.21 -19.80
CA TRP A 203 -5.37 7.00 -20.09
C TRP A 203 -5.66 5.77 -20.94
N ARG A 204 -4.64 5.04 -21.35
CA ARG A 204 -4.85 3.77 -22.06
C ARG A 204 -5.72 2.84 -21.22
N PRO A 205 -6.77 2.22 -21.80
CA PRO A 205 -7.54 1.20 -21.10
C PRO A 205 -6.64 0.09 -20.60
N VAL A 206 -6.75 -0.23 -19.31
CA VAL A 206 -5.97 -1.30 -18.67
C VAL A 206 -6.92 -2.14 -17.84
N GLU A 207 -6.84 -3.45 -18.01
CA GLU A 207 -7.48 -4.38 -17.10
C GLU A 207 -6.62 -4.49 -15.84
N LEU A 208 -7.14 -3.95 -14.74
CA LEU A 208 -6.51 -4.11 -13.43
C LEU A 208 -6.60 -5.57 -13.00
N ARG A 209 -5.51 -6.09 -12.43
CA ARG A 209 -5.44 -7.49 -12.00
C ARG A 209 -6.13 -7.66 -10.66
N GLU A 210 -6.80 -8.80 -10.48
CA GLU A 210 -7.25 -9.19 -9.16
C GLU A 210 -6.03 -9.51 -8.27
N ILE A 211 -5.85 -8.73 -7.22
CA ILE A 211 -4.77 -8.91 -6.26
C ILE A 211 -5.32 -9.60 -5.02
N HIS A 212 -4.67 -10.67 -4.65
CA HIS A 212 -5.02 -11.46 -3.48
C HIS A 212 -3.91 -11.38 -2.44
N LEU A 213 -4.15 -10.61 -1.37
CA LEU A 213 -3.21 -10.55 -0.25
C LEU A 213 -3.64 -11.56 0.82
N PRO A 214 -2.88 -12.66 0.99
CA PRO A 214 -3.20 -13.69 2.00
C PRO A 214 -3.25 -13.13 3.42
N VAL A 215 -2.53 -12.04 3.67
CA VAL A 215 -2.45 -11.36 4.95
C VAL A 215 -3.74 -10.64 5.33
N LEU A 216 -4.57 -10.29 4.35
CA LEU A 216 -5.85 -9.63 4.61
C LEU A 216 -6.96 -10.66 4.78
N PRO A 217 -7.80 -10.53 5.82
CA PRO A 217 -9.00 -11.36 5.92
C PRO A 217 -9.86 -11.12 4.68
N LYS A 218 -10.53 -12.18 4.20
CA LYS A 218 -11.53 -12.04 3.12
C LYS A 218 -12.64 -11.12 3.62
N VAL A 219 -12.52 -9.83 3.33
CA VAL A 219 -13.54 -8.85 3.67
C VAL A 219 -14.72 -9.09 2.74
N ARG A 220 -15.87 -9.50 3.28
CA ARG A 220 -17.14 -9.35 2.56
C ARG A 220 -17.27 -7.87 2.25
N ALA A 221 -17.44 -7.53 0.97
CA ALA A 221 -17.66 -6.16 0.52
C ALA A 221 -18.64 -5.47 1.46
N GLN A 222 -18.14 -4.56 2.30
CA GLN A 222 -18.98 -3.73 3.14
C GLN A 222 -19.64 -2.69 2.24
N ARG A 223 -20.95 -2.48 2.45
CA ARG A 223 -21.70 -1.39 1.82
C ARG A 223 -20.89 -0.08 1.97
N PRO A 224 -20.85 0.75 0.94
CA PRO A 224 -20.19 2.05 1.04
C PRO A 224 -20.72 2.80 2.27
N VAL A 225 -19.79 3.27 3.11
CA VAL A 225 -20.10 4.17 4.21
C VAL A 225 -20.70 5.42 3.58
N ALA A 226 -21.93 5.75 3.99
CA ALA A 226 -22.59 6.96 3.54
C ALA A 226 -21.68 8.17 3.79
N PRO A 227 -21.59 9.14 2.86
CA PRO A 227 -20.83 10.35 3.09
C PRO A 227 -21.37 11.05 4.35
N LEU A 228 -20.46 11.46 5.22
CA LEU A 228 -20.78 12.39 6.31
C LEU A 228 -21.54 13.56 5.70
N ALA A 229 -22.77 13.76 6.16
CA ALA A 229 -23.56 14.92 5.79
C ALA A 229 -22.71 16.16 6.08
N ALA A 230 -22.47 16.95 5.04
CA ALA A 230 -21.96 18.31 5.21
C ALA A 230 -23.04 19.06 5.99
N ASP A 231 -22.74 19.41 7.25
CA ASP A 231 -23.55 20.36 8.00
C ASP A 231 -23.55 21.66 7.19
N ALA A 232 -24.71 21.94 6.62
CA ALA A 232 -25.01 23.24 6.03
C ALA A 232 -25.36 24.18 7.19
N ASP A 233 -24.54 25.20 7.39
CA ASP A 233 -24.89 26.51 7.95
C ASP A 233 -24.16 27.60 7.16
#